data_65dba0c7e32a022b346e34c23c93bde1
#
_entry.id   65dba0c7e32a022b346e34c23c93bde1
#
_cell.length_a   1.000
_cell.length_b   1.000
_cell.length_c   1.000
_cell.angle_alpha   90.00
_cell.angle_beta   90.00
_cell.angle_gamma   90.00
#
_symmetry.space_group_name_H-M   'P 1'
#
loop_
_entity.id
_entity.type
_entity.pdbx_description
1 polymer ?
#
loop_
_entity_poly.entity_id
_entity_poly.type
_entity_poly.pdbx_seq_one_letter_code
_entity_poly.pdbx_strand_id
1 'polypeptide(L)'
;MKRMRLIIPAVLLCAILSGCGAPAANVNQSLPVSPASLSYNDLFSKATPLVPAMDSTFAMPTNASAPVDVFEGRLDLVNPSSSGSVVVLRDDYTAFYGNNSPWEHLTAFSFEFVQDGSYLIPAQQGLVYTGSEAYNYIVGPGRVWTQRGDSGYTRASFPFTLAGRNDNCTHNGEMTFLFSNSKSPNISNVRYQVTQETCAWAKFNLWGNIAATYTPYSVANDATIKSNNENEVANRLPVKPLSALTTDYPNSGVILANIISDYQEKQDITTYGLYINGVNYVSGCPTRFGEYSYCSEMRLPTYSVTKSMFNAVAMMRLGQLYGSEVYSQLIRNYVPQSTHSAGDWSNVTFDNAIDLATGNYLSATYMADSGSPQMAAFDSAEDYSTKINDAFVFPNQAAPGTVWVYHDNDAFIVNQAMNSYLQQQQGSGADIFNMTRNDVYTPIHISAGFDTLRTDNSATGKSLGDTGLFVTQDDMAKIGKLLNNDGGKIAGSQILDPVRLQETLHRSPALFGLPEIGTGANPAYYFNGFHAGHFTPATNPQYTCDFWVVAMNGYGGIVVALFPNGSTFYIASDNNEYGSIGALGESNKIAPMCP
;
A
#
# COMPACT_ATOMS: atom_id res chain seq x y z
N MET A 1 8.49 -34.37 -4.65
CA MET A 1 7.95 -33.00 -4.47
C MET A 1 8.52 -32.47 -3.17
N LYS A 2 9.60 -31.68 -3.25
CA LYS A 2 10.19 -31.03 -2.07
C LYS A 2 9.52 -29.66 -1.93
N ARG A 3 8.69 -29.51 -0.90
CA ARG A 3 8.14 -28.22 -0.50
C ARG A 3 9.31 -27.32 -0.07
N MET A 4 9.58 -26.29 -0.84
CA MET A 4 10.48 -25.22 -0.44
C MET A 4 9.75 -24.41 0.63
N ARG A 5 10.10 -24.63 1.88
CA ARG A 5 9.65 -23.79 2.99
C ARG A 5 10.47 -22.51 2.92
N LEU A 6 9.80 -21.38 2.65
CA LEU A 6 10.36 -20.07 2.95
C LEU A 6 10.56 -20.03 4.48
N ILE A 7 11.76 -20.27 4.93
CA ILE A 7 12.13 -20.04 6.33
C ILE A 7 12.46 -18.57 6.40
N ILE A 8 11.54 -17.77 6.92
CA ILE A 8 11.83 -16.41 7.37
C ILE A 8 12.70 -16.57 8.62
N PRO A 9 14.02 -16.31 8.57
CA PRO A 9 14.80 -16.34 9.80
C PRO A 9 14.38 -15.15 10.65
N ALA A 10 14.17 -15.42 11.93
CA ALA A 10 13.91 -14.42 12.94
C ALA A 10 14.87 -13.24 12.76
N VAL A 11 14.32 -12.06 12.58
CA VAL A 11 15.09 -10.81 12.58
C VAL A 11 15.65 -10.66 14.00
N LEU A 12 16.92 -10.98 14.14
CA LEU A 12 17.65 -10.76 15.38
C LEU A 12 17.82 -9.25 15.55
N LEU A 13 17.11 -8.72 16.53
CA LEU A 13 17.22 -7.35 16.98
C LEU A 13 18.67 -7.12 17.49
N CYS A 14 19.53 -6.53 16.66
CA CYS A 14 20.77 -5.92 17.12
C CYS A 14 20.50 -4.45 17.48
N ALA A 15 19.94 -4.24 18.68
CA ALA A 15 20.02 -2.95 19.32
C ALA A 15 21.42 -2.83 19.97
N ILE A 16 22.20 -1.88 19.45
CA ILE A 16 23.31 -1.21 20.09
C ILE A 16 24.40 -2.12 20.70
N LEU A 17 25.39 -2.48 19.90
CA LEU A 17 26.80 -2.48 20.29
C LEU A 17 27.64 -2.28 19.03
N SER A 18 28.45 -1.24 19.09
CA SER A 18 29.41 -0.82 18.07
C SER A 18 30.32 -1.97 17.61
N GLY A 19 30.38 -2.19 16.30
CA GLY A 19 31.53 -2.77 15.64
C GLY A 19 31.44 -4.24 15.30
N CYS A 20 30.83 -4.56 14.14
CA CYS A 20 31.30 -5.62 13.25
C CYS A 20 30.77 -5.26 11.86
N GLY A 21 31.57 -4.54 11.10
CA GLY A 21 31.30 -4.28 9.69
C GLY A 21 31.43 -5.58 8.89
N ALA A 22 30.32 -6.11 8.43
CA ALA A 22 30.32 -6.94 7.24
C ALA A 22 30.56 -6.00 6.05
N PRO A 23 31.44 -6.33 5.08
CA PRO A 23 31.65 -5.44 3.94
C PRO A 23 30.35 -5.39 3.14
N ALA A 24 29.72 -4.23 3.12
CA ALA A 24 28.73 -3.90 2.10
C ALA A 24 29.39 -4.18 0.75
N ALA A 25 28.81 -5.08 -0.02
CA ALA A 25 29.20 -5.24 -1.41
C ALA A 25 28.89 -3.90 -2.09
N ASN A 26 29.94 -3.08 -2.24
CA ASN A 26 29.93 -1.88 -3.05
C ASN A 26 29.74 -2.31 -4.52
N VAL A 27 28.49 -2.49 -4.93
CA VAL A 27 28.15 -2.56 -6.34
C VAL A 27 27.94 -1.12 -6.81
N ASN A 28 29.03 -0.36 -6.89
CA ASN A 28 29.16 0.77 -7.78
C ASN A 28 29.19 0.25 -9.22
N GLN A 29 28.11 -0.32 -9.70
CA GLN A 29 27.88 -0.42 -11.13
C GLN A 29 27.39 0.96 -11.57
N SER A 30 28.31 1.71 -12.17
CA SER A 30 27.95 2.87 -12.99
C SER A 30 26.91 2.41 -14.02
N LEU A 31 25.65 2.83 -13.85
CA LEU A 31 24.58 2.57 -14.79
C LEU A 31 25.03 3.03 -16.18
N PRO A 32 24.92 2.20 -17.21
CA PRO A 32 25.34 2.59 -18.55
C PRO A 32 24.46 3.71 -19.07
N VAL A 33 25.10 4.64 -19.72
CA VAL A 33 24.65 5.95 -20.15
C VAL A 33 23.69 5.86 -21.32
N SER A 34 22.72 6.72 -21.27
CA SER A 34 21.87 7.28 -22.34
C SER A 34 20.56 6.53 -22.59
N PRO A 35 19.46 7.18 -22.24
CA PRO A 35 18.13 6.63 -22.50
C PRO A 35 17.77 6.83 -23.98
N ALA A 36 17.79 5.76 -24.74
CA ALA A 36 17.18 5.79 -26.05
C ALA A 36 15.65 5.79 -25.89
N SER A 37 14.96 6.71 -26.57
CA SER A 37 13.50 6.62 -26.74
C SER A 37 13.16 5.29 -27.41
N LEU A 38 12.14 4.58 -26.91
CA LEU A 38 11.67 3.32 -27.50
C LEU A 38 11.13 3.59 -28.91
N SER A 39 11.84 3.10 -29.92
CA SER A 39 11.46 3.26 -31.33
C SER A 39 10.53 2.13 -31.79
N TYR A 40 9.93 2.31 -32.98
CA TYR A 40 9.21 1.23 -33.68
C TYR A 40 10.05 -0.05 -33.79
N ASN A 41 11.33 0.08 -34.16
CA ASN A 41 12.23 -1.07 -34.33
C ASN A 41 12.52 -1.78 -33.01
N ASP A 42 12.62 -1.06 -31.91
CA ASP A 42 12.83 -1.66 -30.57
C ASP A 42 11.63 -2.53 -30.17
N LEU A 43 10.40 -2.06 -30.45
CA LEU A 43 9.17 -2.78 -30.12
C LEU A 43 8.91 -3.99 -31.05
N PHE A 44 9.40 -3.98 -32.30
CA PHE A 44 9.34 -5.13 -33.20
C PHE A 44 10.57 -6.05 -33.11
N SER A 45 11.58 -5.67 -32.32
CA SER A 45 12.74 -6.52 -32.07
C SER A 45 12.35 -7.76 -31.25
N LYS A 46 12.95 -8.91 -31.57
CA LYS A 46 12.79 -10.14 -30.78
C LYS A 46 13.77 -10.24 -29.61
N ALA A 47 14.77 -9.36 -29.56
CA ALA A 47 15.79 -9.38 -28.53
C ALA A 47 15.33 -8.60 -27.29
N THR A 48 15.56 -9.15 -26.10
CA THR A 48 15.49 -8.37 -24.86
C THR A 48 16.63 -7.37 -24.87
N PRO A 49 16.37 -6.06 -24.62
CA PRO A 49 17.41 -5.05 -24.52
C PRO A 49 18.41 -5.37 -23.40
N LEU A 50 19.65 -4.89 -23.52
CA LEU A 50 20.70 -5.11 -22.53
C LEU A 50 20.43 -4.36 -21.21
N VAL A 51 19.66 -3.28 -21.24
CA VAL A 51 19.39 -2.40 -20.10
C VAL A 51 17.93 -1.93 -20.11
N PRO A 52 17.37 -1.52 -18.95
CA PRO A 52 16.10 -0.82 -18.90
C PRO A 52 16.13 0.48 -19.71
N ALA A 53 14.96 0.94 -20.13
CA ALA A 53 14.78 2.26 -20.73
C ALA A 53 14.57 3.32 -19.64
N MET A 54 14.67 4.60 -20.02
CA MET A 54 14.18 5.66 -19.13
C MET A 54 12.66 5.58 -19.02
N ASP A 55 12.11 5.73 -17.81
CA ASP A 55 10.68 5.61 -17.56
C ASP A 55 9.88 6.64 -18.37
N SER A 56 10.42 7.84 -18.61
CA SER A 56 9.80 8.85 -19.47
C SER A 56 9.46 8.38 -20.90
N THR A 57 10.05 7.27 -21.35
CA THR A 57 9.76 6.68 -22.67
C THR A 57 8.42 5.91 -22.70
N PHE A 58 7.86 5.61 -21.54
CA PHE A 58 6.54 5.00 -21.39
C PHE A 58 5.43 6.05 -21.25
N ALA A 59 5.78 7.29 -20.99
CA ALA A 59 4.82 8.38 -20.90
C ALA A 59 4.29 8.81 -22.28
N MET A 60 3.03 9.23 -22.35
CA MET A 60 2.49 9.93 -23.51
C MET A 60 3.16 11.31 -23.61
N PRO A 61 3.88 11.61 -24.69
CA PRO A 61 4.55 12.90 -24.82
C PRO A 61 3.54 14.04 -25.02
N THR A 62 3.92 15.25 -24.63
CA THR A 62 3.05 16.44 -24.71
C THR A 62 2.65 16.82 -26.12
N ASN A 63 3.42 16.39 -27.12
CA ASN A 63 3.16 16.61 -28.56
C ASN A 63 2.55 15.38 -29.24
N ALA A 64 2.02 14.43 -28.48
CA ALA A 64 1.32 13.27 -29.01
C ALA A 64 0.06 13.70 -29.80
N SER A 65 -0.26 12.94 -30.85
CA SER A 65 -1.52 13.07 -31.57
C SER A 65 -2.56 12.09 -31.02
N ALA A 66 -3.83 12.36 -31.28
CA ALA A 66 -4.91 11.43 -30.96
C ALA A 66 -4.63 10.04 -31.57
N PRO A 67 -5.07 8.96 -30.89
CA PRO A 67 -4.90 7.60 -31.40
C PRO A 67 -5.64 7.42 -32.76
N VAL A 68 -5.01 6.70 -33.68
CA VAL A 68 -5.60 6.37 -34.97
C VAL A 68 -6.48 5.13 -34.87
N ASP A 69 -6.04 4.14 -34.12
CA ASP A 69 -6.80 2.91 -33.84
C ASP A 69 -7.36 2.94 -32.43
N VAL A 70 -8.44 2.20 -32.19
CA VAL A 70 -9.05 2.00 -30.85
C VAL A 70 -8.67 0.63 -30.33
N PHE A 71 -8.18 0.57 -29.10
CA PHE A 71 -7.90 -0.68 -28.42
C PHE A 71 -9.13 -1.14 -27.61
N GLU A 72 -9.72 -2.24 -28.00
CA GLU A 72 -10.77 -2.90 -27.24
C GLU A 72 -10.63 -4.41 -27.44
N GLY A 73 -10.53 -5.15 -26.34
CA GLY A 73 -10.31 -6.60 -26.35
C GLY A 73 -9.21 -7.03 -25.38
N ARG A 74 -8.59 -8.16 -25.71
CA ARG A 74 -7.63 -8.83 -24.83
C ARG A 74 -6.19 -8.74 -25.32
N LEU A 75 -5.31 -8.42 -24.38
CA LEU A 75 -3.86 -8.50 -24.51
C LEU A 75 -3.34 -9.72 -23.76
N ASP A 76 -2.69 -10.63 -24.48
CA ASP A 76 -2.04 -11.82 -23.92
C ASP A 76 -0.52 -11.73 -24.17
N LEU A 77 0.30 -11.94 -23.12
CA LEU A 77 1.75 -12.14 -23.29
C LEU A 77 2.05 -13.60 -23.60
N VAL A 78 2.92 -13.86 -24.57
CA VAL A 78 3.26 -15.20 -25.01
C VAL A 78 4.51 -15.70 -24.27
N ASN A 79 4.35 -16.75 -23.44
CA ASN A 79 5.44 -17.35 -22.66
C ASN A 79 6.25 -16.32 -21.86
N PRO A 80 5.62 -15.49 -21.01
CA PRO A 80 6.30 -14.39 -20.33
C PRO A 80 7.46 -14.86 -19.43
N SER A 81 7.40 -16.07 -18.89
CA SER A 81 8.47 -16.66 -18.06
C SER A 81 9.74 -17.02 -18.83
N SER A 82 9.73 -16.97 -20.15
CA SER A 82 10.89 -17.35 -20.98
C SER A 82 11.72 -16.16 -21.44
N SER A 83 11.32 -14.92 -21.13
CA SER A 83 12.00 -13.72 -21.61
C SER A 83 12.06 -12.66 -20.53
N GLY A 84 13.22 -12.02 -20.43
CA GLY A 84 13.49 -10.94 -19.49
C GLY A 84 14.93 -10.99 -18.99
N SER A 85 15.32 -9.94 -18.33
CA SER A 85 16.57 -9.80 -17.60
C SER A 85 16.28 -9.25 -16.23
N VAL A 86 16.97 -9.72 -15.22
CA VAL A 86 16.89 -9.26 -13.84
C VAL A 86 18.24 -8.83 -13.34
N VAL A 87 18.28 -7.76 -12.55
CA VAL A 87 19.42 -7.36 -11.74
C VAL A 87 18.95 -7.19 -10.31
N VAL A 88 19.39 -8.08 -9.44
CA VAL A 88 19.05 -8.04 -8.01
C VAL A 88 19.96 -7.02 -7.32
N LEU A 89 19.35 -6.11 -6.54
CA LEU A 89 20.03 -5.04 -5.81
C LEU A 89 20.04 -5.29 -4.30
N ARG A 90 18.99 -5.96 -3.80
CA ARG A 90 18.83 -6.36 -2.41
C ARG A 90 18.00 -7.65 -2.35
N ASP A 91 18.40 -8.57 -1.48
CA ASP A 91 17.70 -9.83 -1.26
C ASP A 91 17.99 -10.34 0.16
N ASP A 92 17.30 -9.78 1.14
CA ASP A 92 17.55 -10.04 2.56
C ASP A 92 17.05 -11.43 2.99
N TYR A 93 16.10 -12.01 2.24
CA TYR A 93 15.49 -13.31 2.57
C TYR A 93 15.74 -14.40 1.51
N THR A 94 16.75 -14.20 0.66
CA THR A 94 17.13 -15.18 -0.35
C THR A 94 16.01 -15.56 -1.35
N ALA A 95 15.15 -14.58 -1.69
CA ALA A 95 14.06 -14.75 -2.65
C ALA A 95 14.56 -15.09 -4.06
N PHE A 96 15.80 -14.69 -4.39
CA PHE A 96 16.48 -14.96 -5.65
C PHE A 96 17.51 -16.07 -5.55
N TYR A 97 17.51 -16.85 -4.46
CA TYR A 97 18.48 -17.95 -4.30
C TYR A 97 18.09 -19.15 -5.17
N GLY A 98 19.02 -19.57 -6.01
CA GLY A 98 18.84 -20.67 -6.97
C GLY A 98 18.37 -20.16 -8.35
N ASN A 99 18.38 -21.07 -9.33
CA ASN A 99 17.87 -20.78 -10.67
C ASN A 99 16.33 -20.87 -10.66
N ASN A 100 15.62 -19.90 -11.21
CA ASN A 100 14.16 -19.79 -11.33
C ASN A 100 13.42 -19.22 -10.10
N SER A 101 13.87 -18.12 -9.52
CA SER A 101 13.01 -17.36 -8.63
C SER A 101 11.77 -16.87 -9.39
N PRO A 102 10.57 -16.94 -8.78
CA PRO A 102 9.36 -16.40 -9.42
C PRO A 102 9.41 -14.88 -9.64
N TRP A 103 10.35 -14.16 -8.98
CA TRP A 103 10.60 -12.74 -9.18
C TRP A 103 11.48 -12.42 -10.41
N GLU A 104 12.11 -13.41 -11.02
CA GLU A 104 13.03 -13.20 -12.16
C GLU A 104 12.31 -13.00 -13.51
N HIS A 105 11.00 -13.21 -13.56
CA HIS A 105 10.24 -13.14 -14.80
C HIS A 105 8.76 -12.79 -14.54
N LEU A 106 8.06 -12.39 -15.57
CA LEU A 106 6.61 -12.23 -15.49
C LEU A 106 5.93 -13.61 -15.58
N THR A 107 4.85 -13.78 -14.82
CA THR A 107 3.94 -14.94 -14.96
C THR A 107 2.90 -14.68 -16.05
N ALA A 108 1.98 -15.63 -16.26
CA ALA A 108 0.91 -15.49 -17.24
C ALA A 108 0.19 -14.14 -17.09
N PHE A 109 0.05 -13.43 -18.20
CA PHE A 109 -0.58 -12.12 -18.27
C PHE A 109 -1.61 -12.14 -19.38
N SER A 110 -2.88 -11.95 -19.02
CA SER A 110 -4.01 -11.93 -19.93
C SER A 110 -5.05 -10.95 -19.39
N PHE A 111 -5.17 -9.78 -20.01
CA PHE A 111 -6.04 -8.71 -19.53
C PHE A 111 -6.88 -8.14 -20.65
N GLU A 112 -8.13 -7.84 -20.32
CA GLU A 112 -9.04 -7.08 -21.17
C GLU A 112 -8.88 -5.60 -20.91
N PHE A 113 -8.92 -4.81 -22.00
CA PHE A 113 -8.87 -3.35 -21.93
C PHE A 113 -9.95 -2.73 -22.80
N VAL A 114 -10.41 -1.57 -22.35
CA VAL A 114 -11.24 -0.66 -23.14
C VAL A 114 -10.53 0.68 -23.29
N GLN A 115 -10.76 1.35 -24.39
CA GLN A 115 -10.21 2.68 -24.63
C GLN A 115 -11.29 3.73 -24.49
N ASP A 116 -10.97 4.83 -23.77
CA ASP A 116 -11.77 6.03 -23.69
C ASP A 116 -10.89 7.26 -23.99
N GLY A 117 -11.10 7.87 -25.15
CA GLY A 117 -10.22 8.93 -25.64
C GLY A 117 -8.76 8.49 -25.69
N SER A 118 -7.91 9.09 -24.87
CA SER A 118 -6.51 8.71 -24.70
C SER A 118 -6.25 7.77 -23.51
N TYR A 119 -7.27 7.36 -22.78
CA TYR A 119 -7.11 6.39 -21.70
C TYR A 119 -7.20 4.95 -22.22
N LEU A 120 -6.33 4.08 -21.70
CA LEU A 120 -6.39 2.64 -21.84
C LEU A 120 -6.75 2.06 -20.47
N ILE A 121 -7.94 1.54 -20.33
CA ILE A 121 -8.52 1.19 -19.03
C ILE A 121 -8.61 -0.33 -18.93
N PRO A 122 -7.94 -0.99 -17.97
CA PRO A 122 -8.11 -2.41 -17.75
C PRO A 122 -9.51 -2.70 -17.20
N ALA A 123 -10.14 -3.75 -17.70
CA ALA A 123 -11.48 -4.16 -17.26
C ALA A 123 -11.46 -4.63 -15.79
N GLN A 124 -10.35 -5.21 -15.35
CA GLN A 124 -10.09 -5.58 -13.96
C GLN A 124 -8.91 -4.75 -13.42
N GLN A 125 -9.15 -3.96 -12.38
CA GLN A 125 -8.16 -3.03 -11.82
C GLN A 125 -7.66 -3.40 -10.41
N GLY A 126 -8.40 -4.18 -9.64
CA GLY A 126 -7.98 -4.67 -8.32
C GLY A 126 -6.93 -5.78 -8.42
N LEU A 127 -6.74 -6.50 -7.32
CA LEU A 127 -5.79 -7.59 -7.23
C LEU A 127 -6.22 -8.76 -8.12
N VAL A 128 -5.37 -9.14 -9.06
CA VAL A 128 -5.56 -10.27 -9.98
C VAL A 128 -4.66 -11.41 -9.53
N TYR A 129 -5.30 -12.46 -9.02
CA TYR A 129 -4.59 -13.63 -8.52
C TYR A 129 -3.92 -14.40 -9.64
N THR A 130 -2.64 -14.72 -9.46
CA THR A 130 -1.81 -15.41 -10.44
C THR A 130 -1.41 -16.80 -9.95
N GLY A 131 -0.82 -17.59 -10.85
CA GLY A 131 -0.15 -18.84 -10.49
C GLY A 131 1.28 -18.66 -9.96
N SER A 132 1.75 -17.41 -9.80
CA SER A 132 3.08 -17.15 -9.20
C SER A 132 3.08 -17.50 -7.72
N GLU A 133 4.21 -18.02 -7.24
CA GLU A 133 4.43 -18.24 -5.80
C GLU A 133 4.84 -16.94 -5.07
N ALA A 134 5.13 -15.84 -5.79
CA ALA A 134 5.65 -14.61 -5.22
C ALA A 134 4.68 -13.43 -5.28
N TYR A 135 3.93 -13.25 -6.37
CA TYR A 135 3.15 -12.04 -6.58
C TYR A 135 1.87 -12.26 -7.38
N ASN A 136 0.95 -11.34 -7.23
CA ASN A 136 -0.24 -11.11 -8.04
C ASN A 136 -0.06 -9.84 -8.87
N TYR A 137 -0.97 -9.57 -9.83
CA TYR A 137 -0.95 -8.32 -10.57
C TYR A 137 -1.98 -7.33 -10.05
N ILE A 138 -1.61 -6.03 -10.11
CA ILE A 138 -2.56 -4.93 -10.17
C ILE A 138 -2.22 -4.14 -11.42
N VAL A 139 -3.18 -3.95 -12.33
CA VAL A 139 -2.99 -3.21 -13.58
C VAL A 139 -3.78 -1.92 -13.49
N GLY A 140 -3.12 -0.80 -13.71
CA GLY A 140 -3.73 0.53 -13.65
C GLY A 140 -4.08 1.09 -15.04
N PRO A 141 -4.90 2.15 -15.08
CA PRO A 141 -5.20 2.87 -16.31
C PRO A 141 -3.94 3.47 -16.95
N GLY A 142 -3.81 3.26 -18.25
CA GLY A 142 -2.72 3.76 -19.07
C GLY A 142 -3.16 4.79 -20.11
N ARG A 143 -2.34 4.95 -21.15
CA ARG A 143 -2.56 5.92 -22.23
C ARG A 143 -2.40 5.29 -23.60
N VAL A 144 -3.12 5.85 -24.57
CA VAL A 144 -2.99 5.54 -25.98
C VAL A 144 -2.82 6.83 -26.79
N TRP A 145 -1.90 6.79 -27.77
CA TRP A 145 -1.62 7.95 -28.63
C TRP A 145 -0.99 7.53 -29.94
N THR A 146 -0.88 8.47 -30.87
CA THR A 146 -0.10 8.32 -32.07
C THR A 146 1.06 9.31 -32.06
N GLN A 147 2.22 8.88 -32.48
CA GLN A 147 3.40 9.73 -32.60
C GLN A 147 4.17 9.45 -33.89
N ARG A 148 4.96 10.44 -34.30
CA ARG A 148 5.85 10.32 -35.48
C ARG A 148 6.91 9.23 -35.20
N GLY A 149 7.12 8.35 -36.15
CA GLY A 149 8.12 7.27 -36.05
C GLY A 149 7.53 5.90 -35.78
N ASP A 150 6.26 5.79 -35.35
CA ASP A 150 5.58 4.52 -35.10
C ASP A 150 4.94 3.91 -36.36
N SER A 151 5.32 4.37 -37.54
CA SER A 151 4.91 3.81 -38.86
C SER A 151 3.40 3.68 -39.02
N GLY A 152 2.63 4.60 -38.41
CA GLY A 152 1.16 4.62 -38.44
C GLY A 152 0.49 3.56 -37.58
N TYR A 153 1.17 3.00 -36.60
CA TYR A 153 0.58 2.28 -35.47
C TYR A 153 0.17 3.28 -34.38
N THR A 154 -0.80 2.88 -33.59
CA THR A 154 -1.13 3.52 -32.31
C THR A 154 -0.26 2.93 -31.22
N ARG A 155 0.28 3.77 -30.35
CA ARG A 155 1.05 3.35 -29.17
C ARG A 155 0.13 3.26 -27.97
N ALA A 156 0.34 2.23 -27.18
CA ALA A 156 -0.29 2.05 -25.88
C ALA A 156 0.77 1.88 -24.79
N SER A 157 0.51 2.43 -23.62
CA SER A 157 1.34 2.22 -22.43
C SER A 157 0.48 2.23 -21.17
N PHE A 158 0.84 1.42 -20.19
CA PHE A 158 0.09 1.32 -18.93
C PHE A 158 0.99 0.88 -17.77
N PRO A 159 0.64 1.28 -16.53
CA PRO A 159 1.30 0.82 -15.31
C PRO A 159 0.80 -0.55 -14.88
N PHE A 160 1.68 -1.32 -14.28
CA PHE A 160 1.33 -2.55 -13.57
C PHE A 160 2.16 -2.69 -12.29
N THR A 161 1.66 -3.46 -11.35
CA THR A 161 2.36 -3.75 -10.09
C THR A 161 2.46 -5.25 -9.91
N LEU A 162 3.64 -5.74 -9.56
CA LEU A 162 3.84 -7.03 -8.94
C LEU A 162 3.55 -6.85 -7.45
N ALA A 163 2.36 -7.25 -7.03
CA ALA A 163 1.88 -7.13 -5.66
C ALA A 163 2.27 -8.40 -4.90
N GLY A 164 3.16 -8.29 -3.94
CA GLY A 164 3.65 -9.41 -3.17
C GLY A 164 2.52 -10.20 -2.52
N ARG A 165 2.53 -11.51 -2.71
CA ARG A 165 1.39 -12.40 -2.43
C ARG A 165 1.10 -12.56 -0.94
N ASN A 166 2.13 -12.50 -0.09
CA ASN A 166 2.00 -12.69 1.37
C ASN A 166 2.74 -11.61 2.17
N ASP A 167 3.61 -10.86 1.53
CA ASP A 167 4.53 -9.90 2.16
C ASP A 167 4.14 -8.44 1.96
N ASN A 168 3.04 -8.18 1.24
CA ASN A 168 2.53 -6.84 0.90
C ASN A 168 3.53 -5.93 0.16
N CYS A 169 4.68 -6.43 -0.33
CA CYS A 169 5.59 -5.66 -1.17
C CYS A 169 4.92 -5.21 -2.48
N THR A 170 5.34 -4.07 -3.00
CA THR A 170 4.99 -3.63 -4.37
C THR A 170 6.24 -3.39 -5.19
N HIS A 171 6.25 -3.93 -6.41
CA HIS A 171 7.25 -3.64 -7.43
C HIS A 171 6.50 -3.08 -8.64
N ASN A 172 6.67 -1.79 -8.87
CA ASN A 172 5.91 -1.06 -9.88
C ASN A 172 6.64 -1.06 -11.21
N GLY A 173 5.92 -1.35 -12.27
CA GLY A 173 6.43 -1.44 -13.62
C GLY A 173 5.52 -0.77 -14.65
N GLU A 174 6.05 -0.66 -15.85
CA GLU A 174 5.41 -0.06 -17.01
C GLU A 174 5.49 -0.98 -18.21
N MET A 175 4.44 -1.02 -19.01
CA MET A 175 4.38 -1.74 -20.28
C MET A 175 4.07 -0.78 -21.42
N THR A 176 4.67 -0.99 -22.60
CA THR A 176 4.31 -0.27 -23.82
C THR A 176 4.41 -1.17 -25.05
N PHE A 177 3.54 -0.92 -26.03
CA PHE A 177 3.48 -1.63 -27.30
C PHE A 177 2.85 -0.77 -28.40
N LEU A 178 2.95 -1.26 -29.63
CA LEU A 178 2.27 -0.69 -30.79
C LEU A 178 1.17 -1.63 -31.26
N PHE A 179 0.01 -1.08 -31.64
CA PHE A 179 -1.09 -1.88 -32.18
C PHE A 179 -1.74 -1.20 -33.37
N SER A 180 -2.44 -1.99 -34.20
CA SER A 180 -3.27 -1.48 -35.29
C SER A 180 -4.40 -2.45 -35.60
N ASN A 181 -5.58 -1.90 -35.90
CA ASN A 181 -6.74 -2.68 -36.29
C ASN A 181 -6.73 -3.02 -37.78
N SER A 182 -5.79 -2.46 -38.56
CA SER A 182 -5.74 -2.59 -40.05
C SER A 182 -4.44 -3.22 -40.57
N LYS A 183 -3.41 -3.39 -39.72
CA LYS A 183 -2.09 -3.88 -40.15
C LYS A 183 -1.82 -5.31 -39.72
N SER A 184 -0.84 -5.95 -40.35
CA SER A 184 -0.31 -7.25 -39.97
C SER A 184 1.22 -7.15 -39.86
N PRO A 185 1.80 -7.53 -38.68
CA PRO A 185 1.10 -7.96 -37.46
C PRO A 185 0.27 -6.84 -36.85
N ASN A 186 -0.82 -7.18 -36.16
CA ASN A 186 -1.68 -6.20 -35.50
C ASN A 186 -1.16 -5.68 -34.17
N ILE A 187 -0.08 -6.26 -33.63
CA ILE A 187 0.58 -5.85 -32.40
C ILE A 187 2.09 -6.09 -32.50
N SER A 188 2.87 -5.23 -31.86
CA SER A 188 4.31 -5.42 -31.61
C SER A 188 4.55 -6.37 -30.44
N ASN A 189 5.81 -6.61 -30.07
CA ASN A 189 6.13 -7.09 -28.74
C ASN A 189 5.73 -6.04 -27.70
N VAL A 190 5.51 -6.49 -26.48
CA VAL A 190 5.34 -5.64 -25.30
C VAL A 190 6.71 -5.44 -24.66
N ARG A 191 7.18 -4.20 -24.63
CA ARG A 191 8.30 -3.78 -23.82
C ARG A 191 7.80 -3.55 -22.40
N TYR A 192 8.44 -4.16 -21.41
CA TYR A 192 8.13 -3.96 -20.01
C TYR A 192 9.38 -3.69 -19.19
N GLN A 193 9.19 -3.01 -18.06
CA GLN A 193 10.21 -2.91 -17.01
C GLN A 193 9.58 -2.70 -15.64
N VAL A 194 10.28 -3.17 -14.60
CA VAL A 194 10.05 -2.89 -13.18
C VAL A 194 11.35 -2.30 -12.66
N THR A 195 11.32 -1.05 -12.23
CA THR A 195 12.52 -0.28 -11.85
C THR A 195 12.33 0.51 -10.56
N GLN A 196 11.20 0.29 -9.90
CA GLN A 196 10.82 0.89 -8.64
C GLN A 196 10.10 -0.14 -7.78
N GLU A 197 10.35 -0.12 -6.51
CA GLU A 197 9.65 -0.89 -5.49
C GLU A 197 9.39 -0.04 -4.24
N THR A 198 8.45 -0.53 -3.43
CA THR A 198 8.34 -0.22 -2.01
C THR A 198 8.35 -1.56 -1.29
N CYS A 199 9.55 -2.01 -0.96
CA CYS A 199 9.81 -3.33 -0.40
C CYS A 199 11.13 -3.28 0.39
N ALA A 200 11.06 -3.40 1.71
CA ALA A 200 12.22 -3.23 2.57
C ALA A 200 13.27 -4.36 2.45
N TRP A 201 12.93 -5.49 1.84
CA TRP A 201 13.77 -6.69 1.82
C TRP A 201 14.19 -7.17 0.41
N ALA A 202 13.47 -6.77 -0.65
CA ALA A 202 13.77 -7.18 -2.03
C ALA A 202 13.76 -5.98 -2.98
N LYS A 203 14.91 -5.71 -3.61
CA LYS A 203 15.05 -4.67 -4.63
C LYS A 203 15.67 -5.26 -5.89
N PHE A 204 15.06 -4.99 -7.04
CA PHE A 204 15.57 -5.47 -8.32
C PHE A 204 15.10 -4.62 -9.49
N ASN A 205 15.83 -4.72 -10.59
CA ASN A 205 15.35 -4.28 -11.89
C ASN A 205 14.98 -5.52 -12.70
N LEU A 206 13.82 -5.51 -13.31
CA LEU A 206 13.33 -6.55 -14.21
C LEU A 206 12.85 -5.89 -15.51
N TRP A 207 13.28 -6.38 -16.67
CA TRP A 207 12.86 -5.82 -17.96
C TRP A 207 12.92 -6.83 -19.08
N GLY A 208 12.18 -6.57 -20.17
CA GLY A 208 12.21 -7.41 -21.35
C GLY A 208 11.35 -6.93 -22.50
N ASN A 209 11.45 -7.66 -23.61
CA ASN A 209 10.53 -7.62 -24.73
C ASN A 209 9.83 -8.97 -24.84
N ILE A 210 8.51 -9.00 -24.80
CA ILE A 210 7.72 -10.22 -24.85
C ILE A 210 6.81 -10.20 -26.05
N ALA A 211 6.76 -11.27 -26.84
CA ALA A 211 5.77 -11.43 -27.88
C ALA A 211 4.37 -11.40 -27.29
N ALA A 212 3.45 -10.75 -27.97
CA ALA A 212 2.09 -10.59 -27.50
C ALA A 212 1.07 -10.95 -28.57
N THR A 213 -0.14 -11.22 -28.15
CA THR A 213 -1.31 -11.38 -29.00
C THR A 213 -2.37 -10.34 -28.60
N TYR A 214 -2.89 -9.64 -29.58
CA TYR A 214 -4.05 -8.77 -29.41
C TYR A 214 -5.25 -9.41 -30.11
N THR A 215 -6.29 -9.69 -29.33
CA THR A 215 -7.55 -10.24 -29.81
C THR A 215 -8.62 -9.14 -29.64
N PRO A 216 -9.01 -8.46 -30.74
CA PRO A 216 -10.02 -7.41 -30.70
C PRO A 216 -11.42 -8.00 -30.57
N TYR A 217 -12.21 -7.47 -29.64
CA TYR A 217 -13.64 -7.73 -29.46
C TYR A 217 -14.24 -6.71 -28.50
N SER A 218 -15.57 -6.58 -28.49
CA SER A 218 -16.25 -5.71 -27.53
C SER A 218 -16.22 -6.31 -26.14
N VAL A 219 -15.60 -5.59 -25.20
CA VAL A 219 -15.48 -6.00 -23.79
C VAL A 219 -16.81 -5.80 -23.08
N ALA A 220 -17.18 -6.77 -22.25
CA ALA A 220 -18.41 -6.69 -21.48
C ALA A 220 -18.39 -5.49 -20.52
N ASN A 221 -19.51 -4.77 -20.41
CA ASN A 221 -19.67 -3.60 -19.54
C ASN A 221 -18.72 -2.43 -19.83
N ASP A 222 -18.24 -2.29 -21.07
CA ASP A 222 -17.30 -1.25 -21.50
C ASP A 222 -17.73 0.17 -21.08
N ALA A 223 -19.00 0.51 -21.25
CA ALA A 223 -19.55 1.80 -20.86
C ALA A 223 -19.46 2.05 -19.35
N THR A 224 -19.67 1.01 -18.53
CA THR A 224 -19.53 1.10 -17.07
C THR A 224 -18.07 1.26 -16.67
N ILE A 225 -17.14 0.54 -17.31
CA ILE A 225 -15.70 0.64 -17.05
C ILE A 225 -15.22 2.07 -17.35
N LYS A 226 -15.61 2.63 -18.50
CA LYS A 226 -15.28 4.00 -18.90
C LYS A 226 -15.82 5.02 -17.90
N SER A 227 -17.12 4.93 -17.57
CA SER A 227 -17.77 5.85 -16.63
C SER A 227 -17.16 5.79 -15.24
N ASN A 228 -16.79 4.61 -14.75
CA ASN A 228 -16.12 4.46 -13.45
C ASN A 228 -14.75 5.14 -13.45
N ASN A 229 -13.97 4.98 -14.52
CA ASN A 229 -12.67 5.65 -14.67
C ASN A 229 -12.82 7.17 -14.77
N GLU A 230 -13.77 7.67 -15.57
CA GLU A 230 -14.06 9.11 -15.65
C GLU A 230 -14.43 9.67 -14.26
N ASN A 231 -15.28 8.96 -13.52
CA ASN A 231 -15.69 9.33 -12.16
C ASN A 231 -14.49 9.36 -11.20
N GLU A 232 -13.64 8.33 -11.22
CA GLU A 232 -12.45 8.30 -10.37
C GLU A 232 -11.54 9.50 -10.66
N VAL A 233 -11.20 9.72 -11.94
CA VAL A 233 -10.31 10.81 -12.36
C VAL A 233 -10.90 12.18 -12.01
N ALA A 234 -12.21 12.38 -12.22
CA ALA A 234 -12.89 13.64 -11.92
C ALA A 234 -12.96 13.96 -10.41
N ASN A 235 -12.89 12.93 -9.57
CA ASN A 235 -12.99 13.05 -8.11
C ASN A 235 -11.64 12.86 -7.39
N ARG A 236 -10.52 12.86 -8.09
CA ARG A 236 -9.19 12.95 -7.47
C ARG A 236 -9.05 14.28 -6.75
N LEU A 237 -8.34 14.27 -5.64
CA LEU A 237 -8.03 15.52 -4.93
C LEU A 237 -7.24 16.46 -5.86
N PRO A 238 -7.41 17.78 -5.72
CA PRO A 238 -6.53 18.74 -6.38
C PRO A 238 -5.07 18.44 -6.02
N VAL A 239 -4.23 18.20 -7.03
CA VAL A 239 -2.81 17.84 -6.85
C VAL A 239 -1.92 18.97 -7.34
N LYS A 240 -0.90 19.28 -6.54
CA LYS A 240 0.19 20.19 -6.93
C LYS A 240 1.55 19.56 -6.57
N PRO A 241 2.62 19.90 -7.29
CA PRO A 241 3.95 19.49 -6.85
C PRO A 241 4.27 20.12 -5.49
N LEU A 242 5.02 19.43 -4.66
CA LEU A 242 5.38 19.89 -3.32
C LEU A 242 6.04 21.28 -3.34
N SER A 243 6.78 21.61 -4.41
CA SER A 243 7.40 22.93 -4.62
C SER A 243 6.38 24.08 -4.67
N ALA A 244 5.13 23.81 -4.99
CA ALA A 244 4.09 24.82 -5.02
C ALA A 244 3.70 25.35 -3.63
N LEU A 245 4.05 24.66 -2.55
CA LEU A 245 3.83 25.15 -1.17
C LEU A 245 4.44 26.52 -0.94
N THR A 246 5.63 26.79 -1.47
CA THR A 246 6.30 28.09 -1.32
C THR A 246 5.62 29.22 -2.10
N THR A 247 4.95 28.87 -3.20
CA THR A 247 4.20 29.82 -4.03
C THR A 247 2.80 30.05 -3.50
N ASP A 248 2.13 28.99 -3.05
CA ASP A 248 0.77 29.09 -2.51
C ASP A 248 0.73 29.73 -1.11
N TYR A 249 1.84 29.58 -0.34
CA TYR A 249 1.98 30.13 1.02
C TYR A 249 3.25 30.98 1.17
N PRO A 250 3.41 32.06 0.40
CA PRO A 250 4.68 32.82 0.29
C PRO A 250 5.15 33.45 1.60
N ASN A 251 4.25 33.68 2.54
CA ASN A 251 4.54 34.32 3.83
C ASN A 251 4.66 33.32 4.99
N SER A 252 4.49 32.03 4.75
CA SER A 252 4.56 31.00 5.79
C SER A 252 5.96 30.71 6.28
N GLY A 253 6.98 30.93 5.43
CA GLY A 253 8.35 30.53 5.71
C GLY A 253 8.57 29.02 5.66
N VAL A 254 7.73 28.27 4.90
CA VAL A 254 7.88 26.83 4.70
C VAL A 254 9.20 26.53 4.00
N ILE A 255 9.89 25.48 4.47
CA ILE A 255 11.17 24.99 3.92
C ILE A 255 10.95 23.55 3.50
N LEU A 256 10.87 23.30 2.19
CA LEU A 256 10.52 21.99 1.62
C LEU A 256 11.43 20.85 2.10
N ALA A 257 12.73 21.12 2.21
CA ALA A 257 13.70 20.13 2.66
C ALA A 257 13.47 19.64 4.11
N ASN A 258 12.77 20.45 4.92
CA ASN A 258 12.48 20.10 6.30
C ASN A 258 11.32 19.11 6.42
N ILE A 259 10.44 18.99 5.43
CA ILE A 259 9.28 18.09 5.47
C ILE A 259 9.71 16.64 5.72
N ILE A 260 10.84 16.23 5.16
CA ILE A 260 11.45 14.92 5.34
C ILE A 260 12.81 15.00 6.07
N SER A 261 12.97 15.97 6.98
CA SER A 261 14.24 16.14 7.73
C SER A 261 14.49 15.00 8.71
N ASP A 262 13.45 14.27 9.10
CA ASP A 262 13.53 13.11 9.98
C ASP A 262 14.18 11.89 9.31
N TYR A 263 14.27 11.90 7.97
CA TYR A 263 14.76 10.77 7.17
C TYR A 263 16.24 10.98 6.81
N GLN A 264 17.04 9.93 7.07
CA GLN A 264 18.47 9.92 6.73
C GLN A 264 18.70 9.33 5.33
N GLU A 265 18.02 8.20 5.03
CA GLU A 265 18.16 7.47 3.77
C GLU A 265 17.09 7.90 2.76
N LYS A 266 17.17 9.16 2.33
CA LYS A 266 16.17 9.77 1.43
C LYS A 266 16.09 9.13 0.04
N GLN A 267 17.14 8.43 -0.39
CA GLN A 267 17.18 7.69 -1.65
C GLN A 267 16.23 6.47 -1.65
N ASP A 268 15.83 6.01 -0.47
CA ASP A 268 14.92 4.87 -0.31
C ASP A 268 13.46 5.32 -0.09
N ILE A 269 13.17 6.61 -0.25
CA ILE A 269 11.82 7.14 -0.25
C ILE A 269 11.21 6.94 -1.64
N THR A 270 10.13 6.18 -1.70
CA THR A 270 9.34 6.01 -2.93
C THR A 270 8.61 7.29 -3.30
N THR A 271 7.87 7.85 -2.34
CA THR A 271 7.08 9.07 -2.51
C THR A 271 6.57 9.59 -1.18
N TYR A 272 6.21 10.87 -1.11
CA TYR A 272 5.57 11.49 0.05
C TYR A 272 4.70 12.66 -0.36
N GLY A 273 3.79 13.07 0.52
CA GLY A 273 2.93 14.21 0.29
C GLY A 273 2.41 14.84 1.57
N LEU A 274 1.91 16.05 1.41
CA LEU A 274 1.22 16.82 2.44
C LEU A 274 -0.13 17.28 1.90
N TYR A 275 -1.21 16.68 2.42
CA TYR A 275 -2.56 17.20 2.18
C TYR A 275 -2.83 18.34 3.18
N ILE A 276 -3.13 19.52 2.67
CA ILE A 276 -3.45 20.71 3.47
C ILE A 276 -4.38 21.63 2.71
N ASN A 277 -5.37 22.21 3.37
CA ASN A 277 -6.33 23.17 2.81
C ASN A 277 -6.99 22.71 1.49
N GLY A 278 -7.30 21.42 1.38
CA GLY A 278 -8.01 20.84 0.24
C GLY A 278 -7.11 20.47 -0.95
N VAL A 279 -5.80 20.65 -0.85
CA VAL A 279 -4.83 20.32 -1.91
C VAL A 279 -3.85 19.25 -1.43
N ASN A 280 -3.60 18.25 -2.25
CA ASN A 280 -2.58 17.23 -2.04
C ASN A 280 -1.27 17.68 -2.70
N TYR A 281 -0.31 18.14 -1.92
CA TYR A 281 1.03 18.51 -2.39
C TYR A 281 1.92 17.28 -2.37
N VAL A 282 2.35 16.82 -3.55
CA VAL A 282 3.04 15.55 -3.72
C VAL A 282 4.49 15.75 -4.15
N SER A 283 5.37 14.87 -3.68
CA SER A 283 6.68 14.66 -4.30
C SER A 283 6.48 13.94 -5.64
N GLY A 284 7.52 13.86 -6.46
CA GLY A 284 7.55 12.92 -7.57
C GLY A 284 7.58 11.45 -7.09
N CYS A 285 7.63 10.56 -8.07
CA CYS A 285 7.84 9.13 -7.86
C CYS A 285 9.16 8.72 -8.53
N PRO A 286 10.31 9.03 -7.93
CA PRO A 286 11.60 8.73 -8.52
C PRO A 286 11.81 7.21 -8.61
N THR A 287 12.46 6.82 -9.69
CA THR A 287 12.91 5.45 -9.92
C THR A 287 14.41 5.45 -10.19
N ARG A 288 14.99 4.28 -10.38
CA ARG A 288 16.39 4.16 -10.82
C ARG A 288 16.63 4.60 -12.27
N PHE A 289 15.56 4.79 -13.06
CA PHE A 289 15.62 5.18 -14.48
C PHE A 289 14.79 6.43 -14.79
N GLY A 290 14.66 7.31 -13.84
CA GLY A 290 14.00 8.60 -13.98
C GLY A 290 12.78 8.77 -13.10
N GLU A 291 11.78 9.46 -13.60
CA GLU A 291 10.49 9.66 -12.93
C GLU A 291 9.48 8.65 -13.48
N TYR A 292 8.79 7.93 -12.60
CA TYR A 292 7.77 6.96 -12.99
C TYR A 292 6.64 7.63 -13.76
N SER A 293 6.35 7.15 -14.97
CA SER A 293 5.42 7.83 -15.89
C SER A 293 3.98 7.89 -15.39
N TYR A 294 3.63 7.00 -14.48
CA TYR A 294 2.27 6.82 -13.94
C TYR A 294 2.23 7.02 -12.43
N CYS A 295 2.90 8.06 -11.92
CA CYS A 295 3.03 8.32 -10.49
C CYS A 295 1.66 8.38 -9.76
N SER A 296 0.61 8.91 -10.40
CA SER A 296 -0.76 8.92 -9.85
C SER A 296 -1.40 7.52 -9.72
N GLU A 297 -0.90 6.55 -10.47
CA GLU A 297 -1.40 5.17 -10.48
C GLU A 297 -0.48 4.20 -9.71
N MET A 298 0.67 4.68 -9.22
CA MET A 298 1.63 3.86 -8.49
C MET A 298 0.99 3.23 -7.27
N ARG A 299 1.11 1.90 -7.14
CA ARG A 299 0.61 1.17 -5.97
C ARG A 299 1.67 1.13 -4.89
N LEU A 300 1.24 1.52 -3.71
CA LEU A 300 2.04 1.56 -2.50
C LEU A 300 1.51 0.51 -1.54
N PRO A 301 2.37 -0.26 -0.88
CA PRO A 301 1.95 -1.18 0.17
C PRO A 301 1.63 -0.38 1.43
N THR A 302 0.80 -0.93 2.28
CA THR A 302 0.48 -0.29 3.56
C THR A 302 1.07 -1.02 4.74
N TYR A 303 1.37 -2.31 4.59
CA TYR A 303 1.77 -3.15 5.73
C TYR A 303 0.82 -2.90 6.92
N SER A 304 1.36 -2.66 8.10
CA SER A 304 0.56 -2.46 9.32
C SER A 304 -0.31 -1.21 9.34
N VAL A 305 -0.16 -0.25 8.42
CA VAL A 305 -1.14 0.83 8.23
C VAL A 305 -2.54 0.25 7.90
N THR A 306 -2.60 -0.99 7.41
CA THR A 306 -3.85 -1.76 7.23
C THR A 306 -4.66 -1.85 8.52
N LYS A 307 -4.02 -2.01 9.70
CA LYS A 307 -4.69 -2.06 11.01
C LYS A 307 -5.54 -0.81 11.26
N SER A 308 -5.04 0.34 10.84
CA SER A 308 -5.74 1.62 10.96
C SER A 308 -6.70 1.85 9.79
N MET A 309 -6.19 1.81 8.54
CA MET A 309 -6.98 2.13 7.35
C MET A 309 -8.07 1.10 7.06
N PHE A 310 -7.93 -0.14 7.49
CA PHE A 310 -8.96 -1.14 7.26
C PHE A 310 -9.64 -1.58 8.55
N ASN A 311 -8.93 -2.21 9.49
CA ASN A 311 -9.59 -2.78 10.68
C ASN A 311 -10.29 -1.72 11.53
N ALA A 312 -9.61 -0.62 11.86
CA ALA A 312 -10.20 0.43 12.69
C ALA A 312 -11.35 1.16 11.96
N VAL A 313 -11.22 1.40 10.67
CA VAL A 313 -12.31 1.99 9.86
C VAL A 313 -13.50 1.05 9.78
N ALA A 314 -13.26 -0.25 9.57
CA ALA A 314 -14.33 -1.27 9.60
C ALA A 314 -15.00 -1.34 10.96
N MET A 315 -14.23 -1.31 12.06
CA MET A 315 -14.75 -1.31 13.42
C MET A 315 -15.64 -0.09 13.69
N MET A 316 -15.18 1.12 13.32
CA MET A 316 -15.97 2.35 13.46
C MET A 316 -17.21 2.33 12.55
N ARG A 317 -17.14 1.69 11.38
CA ARG A 317 -18.32 1.49 10.52
C ARG A 317 -19.33 0.55 11.17
N LEU A 318 -18.88 -0.56 11.74
CA LEU A 318 -19.75 -1.48 12.48
C LEU A 318 -20.39 -0.78 13.70
N GLY A 319 -19.61 0.02 14.45
CA GLY A 319 -20.13 0.84 15.54
C GLY A 319 -21.23 1.81 15.10
N GLN A 320 -21.05 2.45 13.96
CA GLN A 320 -22.07 3.34 13.36
C GLN A 320 -23.33 2.60 12.90
N LEU A 321 -23.17 1.38 12.38
CA LEU A 321 -24.30 0.58 11.90
C LEU A 321 -25.11 -0.11 13.02
N TYR A 322 -24.41 -0.64 14.02
CA TYR A 322 -24.99 -1.55 15.01
C TYR A 322 -24.87 -1.07 16.46
N GLY A 323 -24.29 0.10 16.68
CA GLY A 323 -24.09 0.68 18.02
C GLY A 323 -22.76 0.27 18.66
N SER A 324 -22.40 0.99 19.72
CA SER A 324 -21.11 0.84 20.44
C SER A 324 -20.92 -0.52 21.11
N GLU A 325 -21.98 -1.30 21.30
CA GLU A 325 -21.89 -2.67 21.83
C GLU A 325 -21.01 -3.61 20.99
N VAL A 326 -20.72 -3.23 19.72
CA VAL A 326 -19.77 -3.96 18.87
C VAL A 326 -18.40 -4.04 19.50
N TYR A 327 -17.93 -2.97 20.12
CA TYR A 327 -16.58 -2.88 20.70
C TYR A 327 -16.37 -3.87 21.84
N SER A 328 -17.42 -4.17 22.60
CA SER A 328 -17.40 -5.11 23.73
C SER A 328 -17.71 -6.56 23.36
N GLN A 329 -17.93 -6.85 22.08
CA GLN A 329 -18.14 -8.24 21.63
C GLN A 329 -16.92 -9.10 21.94
N LEU A 330 -17.17 -10.32 22.42
CA LEU A 330 -16.10 -11.27 22.78
C LEU A 330 -15.62 -12.03 21.54
N ILE A 331 -14.32 -12.05 21.30
CA ILE A 331 -13.68 -12.78 20.18
C ILE A 331 -14.15 -14.23 20.10
N ARG A 332 -14.23 -14.92 21.24
CA ARG A 332 -14.62 -16.34 21.32
C ARG A 332 -16.02 -16.66 20.76
N ASN A 333 -16.89 -15.66 20.66
CA ASN A 333 -18.24 -15.85 20.12
C ASN A 333 -18.25 -15.92 18.58
N TYR A 334 -17.15 -15.47 17.94
CA TYR A 334 -17.06 -15.28 16.48
C TYR A 334 -15.92 -16.06 15.84
N VAL A 335 -14.90 -16.44 16.63
CA VAL A 335 -13.73 -17.20 16.16
C VAL A 335 -13.58 -18.46 17.01
N PRO A 336 -14.14 -19.60 16.58
CA PRO A 336 -14.17 -20.85 17.37
C PRO A 336 -12.80 -21.37 17.77
N GLN A 337 -11.74 -21.08 16.99
CA GLN A 337 -10.35 -21.50 17.27
C GLN A 337 -9.85 -20.96 18.60
N SER A 338 -10.39 -19.85 19.08
CA SER A 338 -10.05 -19.25 20.39
C SER A 338 -10.29 -20.19 21.56
N THR A 339 -11.19 -21.20 21.43
CA THR A 339 -11.50 -22.17 22.48
C THR A 339 -10.45 -23.27 22.63
N HIS A 340 -9.54 -23.41 21.66
CA HIS A 340 -8.47 -24.41 21.63
C HIS A 340 -7.07 -23.76 21.62
N SER A 341 -7.00 -22.48 22.01
CA SER A 341 -5.79 -21.68 21.99
C SER A 341 -4.85 -22.00 23.17
N ALA A 342 -3.57 -21.60 23.02
CA ALA A 342 -2.61 -21.61 24.12
C ALA A 342 -2.88 -20.48 25.14
N GLY A 343 -3.56 -19.39 24.72
CA GLY A 343 -3.92 -18.23 25.53
C GLY A 343 -5.31 -18.31 26.15
N ASP A 344 -5.66 -17.30 26.95
CA ASP A 344 -7.02 -17.12 27.49
C ASP A 344 -7.78 -16.06 26.69
N TRP A 345 -8.78 -16.52 25.94
CA TRP A 345 -9.67 -15.68 25.12
C TRP A 345 -11.06 -15.52 25.73
N SER A 346 -11.27 -15.97 26.96
CA SER A 346 -12.58 -15.99 27.60
C SER A 346 -13.22 -14.61 27.76
N ASN A 347 -12.41 -13.58 27.95
CA ASN A 347 -12.85 -12.20 28.17
C ASN A 347 -12.22 -11.18 27.19
N VAL A 348 -11.54 -11.64 26.15
CA VAL A 348 -10.95 -10.75 25.14
C VAL A 348 -12.04 -10.19 24.24
N THR A 349 -12.16 -8.87 24.22
CA THR A 349 -13.13 -8.12 23.39
C THR A 349 -12.53 -7.73 22.04
N PHE A 350 -13.38 -7.24 21.13
CA PHE A 350 -12.92 -6.62 19.89
C PHE A 350 -11.98 -5.44 20.18
N ASP A 351 -12.31 -4.60 21.18
CA ASP A 351 -11.45 -3.50 21.62
C ASP A 351 -10.08 -3.98 22.08
N ASN A 352 -10.03 -5.01 22.93
CA ASN A 352 -8.75 -5.53 23.39
C ASN A 352 -7.87 -6.02 22.24
N ALA A 353 -8.46 -6.66 21.24
CA ALA A 353 -7.71 -7.20 20.11
C ALA A 353 -7.26 -6.11 19.13
N ILE A 354 -8.10 -5.10 18.81
CA ILE A 354 -7.68 -4.00 17.93
C ILE A 354 -6.65 -3.07 18.61
N ASP A 355 -6.66 -3.01 19.94
CA ASP A 355 -5.71 -2.26 20.75
C ASP A 355 -4.41 -3.05 21.01
N LEU A 356 -4.27 -4.26 20.44
CA LEU A 356 -3.12 -5.15 20.64
C LEU A 356 -2.86 -5.39 22.14
N ALA A 357 -3.92 -5.62 22.90
CA ALA A 357 -3.92 -5.74 24.36
C ALA A 357 -4.72 -6.97 24.82
N THR A 358 -4.59 -8.09 24.11
CA THR A 358 -5.32 -9.33 24.41
C THR A 358 -4.86 -9.99 25.72
N GLY A 359 -3.65 -9.66 26.18
CA GLY A 359 -3.00 -10.31 27.32
C GLY A 359 -2.35 -11.65 26.97
N ASN A 360 -2.41 -12.08 25.71
CA ASN A 360 -1.83 -13.32 25.20
C ASN A 360 -0.55 -13.01 24.41
N TYR A 361 0.62 -13.22 25.01
CA TYR A 361 1.92 -12.88 24.43
C TYR A 361 3.06 -13.73 25.03
N LEU A 362 4.24 -13.72 24.40
CA LEU A 362 5.46 -14.32 24.94
C LEU A 362 6.24 -13.34 25.79
N SER A 363 6.37 -12.10 25.34
CA SER A 363 7.18 -11.06 25.97
C SER A 363 6.56 -9.68 25.77
N ALA A 364 6.47 -8.91 26.86
CA ALA A 364 6.06 -7.51 26.80
C ALA A 364 7.20 -6.56 26.40
N THR A 365 8.39 -7.07 26.09
CA THR A 365 9.48 -6.24 25.58
C THR A 365 9.09 -5.70 24.19
N TYR A 366 9.34 -4.42 23.94
CA TYR A 366 9.01 -3.75 22.68
C TYR A 366 9.44 -4.57 21.45
N MET A 367 8.49 -4.86 20.57
CA MET A 367 8.66 -5.62 19.31
C MET A 367 9.26 -7.04 19.46
N ALA A 368 9.42 -7.59 20.67
CA ALA A 368 10.04 -8.91 20.85
C ALA A 368 9.20 -10.03 20.23
N ASP A 369 7.89 -9.97 20.41
CA ASP A 369 6.98 -10.99 19.90
C ASP A 369 6.84 -10.92 18.37
N SER A 370 6.94 -9.72 17.77
CA SER A 370 6.97 -9.53 16.32
C SER A 370 8.16 -10.25 15.64
N GLY A 371 9.28 -10.41 16.37
CA GLY A 371 10.46 -11.17 15.91
C GLY A 371 10.46 -12.65 16.33
N SER A 372 9.40 -13.16 16.95
CA SER A 372 9.36 -14.53 17.46
C SER A 372 9.17 -15.58 16.34
N PRO A 373 9.63 -16.83 16.56
CA PRO A 373 9.33 -17.91 15.63
C PRO A 373 7.84 -18.18 15.45
N GLN A 374 7.02 -17.91 16.45
CA GLN A 374 5.56 -18.04 16.41
C GLN A 374 4.97 -17.01 15.45
N MET A 375 5.40 -15.75 15.54
CA MET A 375 4.96 -14.71 14.61
C MET A 375 5.44 -15.01 13.20
N ALA A 376 6.68 -15.44 13.03
CA ALA A 376 7.20 -15.83 11.71
C ALA A 376 6.41 -16.99 11.06
N ALA A 377 5.92 -17.95 11.88
CA ALA A 377 5.04 -19.02 11.38
C ALA A 377 3.69 -18.46 10.93
N PHE A 378 3.07 -17.60 11.74
CA PHE A 378 1.83 -16.89 11.40
C PHE A 378 2.00 -16.06 10.12
N ASP A 379 3.04 -15.23 10.02
CA ASP A 379 3.27 -14.35 8.86
C ASP A 379 3.48 -15.15 7.57
N SER A 380 4.18 -16.29 7.64
CA SER A 380 4.45 -17.13 6.48
C SER A 380 3.28 -18.02 6.05
N ALA A 381 2.25 -18.16 6.86
CA ALA A 381 1.07 -18.97 6.54
C ALA A 381 0.20 -18.26 5.51
N GLU A 382 -0.03 -18.90 4.35
CA GLU A 382 -0.87 -18.35 3.30
C GLU A 382 -2.30 -18.88 3.33
N ASP A 383 -2.51 -20.16 3.72
CA ASP A 383 -3.85 -20.73 3.82
C ASP A 383 -4.51 -20.36 5.15
N TYR A 384 -5.85 -20.14 5.09
CA TYR A 384 -6.62 -19.71 6.25
C TYR A 384 -6.49 -20.66 7.44
N SER A 385 -6.53 -21.98 7.19
CA SER A 385 -6.52 -22.98 8.25
C SER A 385 -5.24 -22.96 9.06
N THR A 386 -4.10 -22.85 8.40
CA THR A 386 -2.79 -22.73 9.06
C THR A 386 -2.67 -21.38 9.77
N LYS A 387 -2.97 -20.29 9.07
CA LYS A 387 -2.83 -18.92 9.59
C LYS A 387 -3.66 -18.69 10.85
N ILE A 388 -4.92 -19.13 10.86
CA ILE A 388 -5.79 -18.94 12.04
C ILE A 388 -5.35 -19.80 13.22
N ASN A 389 -4.79 -20.99 13.02
CA ASN A 389 -4.26 -21.81 14.09
C ASN A 389 -2.97 -21.21 14.66
N ASP A 390 -2.07 -20.72 13.80
CA ASP A 390 -0.83 -20.07 14.21
C ASP A 390 -1.09 -18.74 14.93
N ALA A 391 -2.22 -18.07 14.65
CA ALA A 391 -2.62 -16.86 15.36
C ALA A 391 -2.92 -17.08 16.85
N PHE A 392 -3.26 -18.30 17.28
CA PHE A 392 -3.69 -18.61 18.66
C PHE A 392 -2.64 -19.33 19.53
N VAL A 393 -1.37 -19.28 19.15
CA VAL A 393 -0.29 -20.00 19.86
C VAL A 393 0.35 -19.25 21.03
N PHE A 394 -0.03 -17.99 21.25
CA PHE A 394 0.53 -17.15 22.30
C PHE A 394 -0.13 -17.42 23.66
N PRO A 395 0.66 -17.68 24.73
CA PRO A 395 0.12 -17.98 26.06
C PRO A 395 -0.40 -16.72 26.76
N ASN A 396 -1.34 -16.89 27.69
CA ASN A 396 -1.82 -15.79 28.52
C ASN A 396 -0.79 -15.36 29.54
N GLN A 397 -0.51 -14.06 29.63
CA GLN A 397 0.44 -13.44 30.58
C GLN A 397 -0.18 -12.31 31.40
N ALA A 398 -1.29 -11.71 30.94
CA ALA A 398 -1.93 -10.58 31.58
C ALA A 398 -3.45 -10.59 31.35
N ALA A 399 -4.17 -9.79 32.12
CA ALA A 399 -5.58 -9.56 31.88
C ALA A 399 -5.77 -8.76 30.56
N PRO A 400 -6.82 -9.03 29.76
CA PRO A 400 -7.11 -8.24 28.57
C PRO A 400 -7.25 -6.75 28.87
N GLY A 401 -6.75 -5.90 28.00
CA GLY A 401 -6.80 -4.44 28.11
C GLY A 401 -5.81 -3.82 29.11
N THR A 402 -4.81 -4.56 29.60
CA THR A 402 -3.88 -4.05 30.62
C THR A 402 -2.45 -3.84 30.14
N VAL A 403 -2.02 -4.56 29.12
CA VAL A 403 -0.64 -4.49 28.58
C VAL A 403 -0.72 -4.46 27.06
N TRP A 404 -0.13 -3.44 26.46
CA TRP A 404 0.06 -3.39 25.02
C TRP A 404 1.28 -4.22 24.60
N VAL A 405 1.09 -5.09 23.63
CA VAL A 405 2.17 -5.83 22.98
C VAL A 405 1.89 -5.85 21.48
N TYR A 406 2.86 -5.41 20.69
CA TYR A 406 2.66 -5.39 19.24
C TYR A 406 2.52 -6.81 18.67
N HIS A 407 1.36 -7.10 18.10
CA HIS A 407 0.98 -8.41 17.54
C HIS A 407 0.18 -8.28 16.24
N ASP A 408 0.69 -8.87 15.15
CA ASP A 408 -0.02 -8.91 13.87
C ASP A 408 -1.21 -9.88 13.92
N ASN A 409 -1.05 -11.02 14.59
CA ASN A 409 -2.10 -12.01 14.78
C ASN A 409 -3.34 -11.47 15.51
N ASP A 410 -3.21 -10.57 16.51
CA ASP A 410 -4.35 -9.96 17.20
C ASP A 410 -5.22 -9.15 16.23
N ALA A 411 -4.57 -8.38 15.34
CA ALA A 411 -5.25 -7.63 14.28
C ALA A 411 -5.95 -8.54 13.26
N PHE A 412 -5.31 -9.65 12.88
CA PHE A 412 -5.93 -10.67 12.03
C PHE A 412 -7.14 -11.31 12.73
N ILE A 413 -7.00 -11.71 13.99
CA ILE A 413 -8.08 -12.33 14.78
C ILE A 413 -9.30 -11.41 14.86
N VAL A 414 -9.12 -10.13 15.19
CA VAL A 414 -10.24 -9.18 15.27
C VAL A 414 -10.88 -8.95 13.91
N ASN A 415 -10.11 -8.97 12.82
CA ASN A 415 -10.66 -8.91 11.46
C ASN A 415 -11.59 -10.10 11.18
N GLN A 416 -11.16 -11.33 11.52
CA GLN A 416 -11.99 -12.53 11.37
C GLN A 416 -13.24 -12.48 12.25
N ALA A 417 -13.11 -11.96 13.48
CA ALA A 417 -14.24 -11.78 14.39
C ALA A 417 -15.25 -10.76 13.87
N MET A 418 -14.78 -9.60 13.38
CA MET A 418 -15.64 -8.59 12.73
C MET A 418 -16.34 -9.14 11.49
N ASN A 419 -15.63 -9.94 10.68
CA ASN A 419 -16.23 -10.58 9.51
C ASN A 419 -17.36 -11.55 9.91
N SER A 420 -17.13 -12.37 10.93
CA SER A 420 -18.14 -13.30 11.45
C SER A 420 -19.33 -12.57 12.09
N TYR A 421 -19.07 -11.49 12.83
CA TYR A 421 -20.09 -10.60 13.36
C TYR A 421 -20.95 -10.02 12.24
N LEU A 422 -20.31 -9.45 11.20
CA LEU A 422 -21.02 -8.91 10.03
C LEU A 422 -21.88 -9.96 9.35
N GLN A 423 -21.38 -11.20 9.20
CA GLN A 423 -22.12 -12.31 8.60
C GLN A 423 -23.35 -12.71 9.44
N GLN A 424 -23.30 -12.57 10.76
CA GLN A 424 -24.49 -12.77 11.61
C GLN A 424 -25.54 -11.67 11.39
N GLN A 425 -25.12 -10.45 11.07
CA GLN A 425 -26.03 -9.32 10.84
C GLN A 425 -26.59 -9.29 9.41
N GLN A 426 -25.80 -9.65 8.40
CA GLN A 426 -26.12 -9.42 6.98
C GLN A 426 -26.22 -10.73 6.16
N GLY A 427 -25.95 -11.90 6.78
CA GLY A 427 -25.92 -13.19 6.10
C GLY A 427 -24.52 -13.65 5.70
N SER A 428 -24.39 -14.97 5.45
CA SER A 428 -23.10 -15.65 5.26
C SER A 428 -22.27 -15.17 4.05
N GLY A 429 -22.88 -14.45 3.12
CA GLY A 429 -22.18 -13.87 1.96
C GLY A 429 -21.53 -12.51 2.25
N ALA A 430 -21.74 -11.93 3.45
CA ALA A 430 -21.12 -10.66 3.81
C ALA A 430 -19.60 -10.82 4.03
N ASP A 431 -18.85 -9.82 3.60
CA ASP A 431 -17.39 -9.75 3.72
C ASP A 431 -16.99 -8.38 4.28
N ILE A 432 -16.16 -8.36 5.30
CA ILE A 432 -15.82 -7.14 6.04
C ILE A 432 -15.03 -6.14 5.20
N PHE A 433 -14.14 -6.62 4.30
CA PHE A 433 -13.43 -5.73 3.39
C PHE A 433 -14.38 -5.12 2.35
N ASN A 434 -15.24 -5.95 1.75
CA ASN A 434 -16.21 -5.46 0.76
C ASN A 434 -17.20 -4.47 1.38
N MET A 435 -17.67 -4.70 2.60
CA MET A 435 -18.50 -3.73 3.34
C MET A 435 -17.76 -2.41 3.53
N THR A 436 -16.51 -2.46 4.03
CA THR A 436 -15.70 -1.25 4.26
C THR A 436 -15.43 -0.52 2.94
N ARG A 437 -15.07 -1.24 1.88
CA ARG A 437 -14.86 -0.68 0.54
C ARG A 437 -16.12 -0.02 0.01
N ASN A 438 -17.26 -0.69 0.06
CA ASN A 438 -18.50 -0.21 -0.54
C ASN A 438 -19.13 0.94 0.25
N ASP A 439 -19.11 0.87 1.58
CA ASP A 439 -19.79 1.84 2.45
C ASP A 439 -18.94 3.08 2.74
N VAL A 440 -17.61 2.93 2.74
CA VAL A 440 -16.69 4.00 3.15
C VAL A 440 -15.83 4.49 1.99
N TYR A 441 -15.14 3.59 1.31
CA TYR A 441 -14.09 3.95 0.36
C TYR A 441 -14.61 4.27 -1.03
N THR A 442 -15.53 3.49 -1.56
CA THR A 442 -16.18 3.79 -2.86
C THR A 442 -16.86 5.16 -2.85
N PRO A 443 -17.62 5.57 -1.80
CA PRO A 443 -18.24 6.89 -1.77
C PRO A 443 -17.28 8.09 -1.66
N ILE A 444 -16.03 7.89 -1.25
CA ILE A 444 -14.97 8.93 -1.31
C ILE A 444 -14.14 8.83 -2.61
N HIS A 445 -14.60 8.01 -3.57
CA HIS A 445 -13.93 7.80 -4.84
C HIS A 445 -12.48 7.32 -4.69
N ILE A 446 -12.27 6.32 -3.83
CA ILE A 446 -10.99 5.62 -3.73
C ILE A 446 -10.62 5.01 -5.08
N SER A 447 -9.34 4.85 -5.38
CA SER A 447 -8.90 4.29 -6.66
C SER A 447 -9.50 2.91 -6.93
N ALA A 448 -9.84 2.60 -8.17
CA ALA A 448 -10.43 1.32 -8.55
C ALA A 448 -9.52 0.12 -8.25
N GLY A 449 -8.22 0.34 -8.24
CA GLY A 449 -7.22 -0.67 -7.88
C GLY A 449 -6.96 -0.82 -6.37
N PHE A 450 -7.69 -0.10 -5.50
CA PHE A 450 -7.64 -0.29 -4.05
C PHE A 450 -8.16 -1.68 -3.68
N ASP A 451 -7.31 -2.50 -3.09
CA ASP A 451 -7.60 -3.89 -2.74
C ASP A 451 -6.74 -4.35 -1.57
N THR A 452 -6.99 -5.57 -1.08
CA THR A 452 -6.26 -6.17 0.04
C THR A 452 -5.87 -7.62 -0.24
N LEU A 453 -4.77 -8.04 0.36
CA LEU A 453 -4.39 -9.45 0.40
C LEU A 453 -5.45 -10.29 1.13
N ARG A 454 -5.59 -11.53 0.67
CA ARG A 454 -6.51 -12.52 1.24
C ARG A 454 -5.79 -13.85 1.44
N THR A 455 -6.22 -14.60 2.42
CA THR A 455 -5.77 -16.00 2.59
C THR A 455 -6.07 -16.83 1.34
N ASP A 456 -5.38 -17.96 1.22
CA ASP A 456 -5.58 -18.93 0.13
C ASP A 456 -5.25 -18.37 -1.27
N ASN A 457 -4.64 -17.18 -1.32
CA ASN A 457 -4.37 -16.43 -2.54
C ASN A 457 -5.55 -16.45 -3.51
N SER A 458 -6.73 -16.08 -3.03
CA SER A 458 -7.96 -16.16 -3.82
C SER A 458 -8.96 -15.05 -3.46
N ALA A 459 -9.81 -14.67 -4.41
CA ALA A 459 -10.84 -13.65 -4.22
C ALA A 459 -11.89 -14.03 -3.16
N THR A 460 -12.00 -15.31 -2.81
CA THR A 460 -12.90 -15.83 -1.78
C THR A 460 -12.22 -16.09 -0.44
N GLY A 461 -10.90 -15.89 -0.38
CA GLY A 461 -10.12 -15.96 0.86
C GLY A 461 -10.53 -14.87 1.85
N LYS A 462 -10.11 -15.03 3.10
CA LYS A 462 -10.39 -14.05 4.16
C LYS A 462 -9.39 -12.89 4.06
N SER A 463 -9.87 -11.65 4.20
CA SER A 463 -8.98 -10.50 4.31
C SER A 463 -8.08 -10.60 5.54
N LEU A 464 -6.85 -10.11 5.44
CA LEU A 464 -5.87 -10.27 6.52
C LEU A 464 -6.13 -9.27 7.66
N GLY A 465 -6.29 -7.98 7.36
CA GLY A 465 -6.59 -6.95 8.36
C GLY A 465 -5.38 -6.43 9.15
N ASP A 466 -4.36 -7.24 9.33
CA ASP A 466 -3.08 -6.85 9.93
C ASP A 466 -2.16 -6.17 8.91
N THR A 467 -2.22 -6.61 7.67
CA THR A 467 -1.44 -6.16 6.51
C THR A 467 -2.26 -6.31 5.23
N GLY A 468 -1.75 -5.82 4.10
CA GLY A 468 -2.20 -6.27 2.80
C GLY A 468 -2.92 -5.27 1.92
N LEU A 469 -3.20 -4.02 2.36
CA LEU A 469 -3.78 -3.01 1.48
C LEU A 469 -2.77 -2.51 0.43
N PHE A 470 -3.32 -2.18 -0.75
CA PHE A 470 -2.61 -1.51 -1.83
C PHE A 470 -3.31 -0.19 -2.16
N VAL A 471 -2.60 0.91 -2.04
CA VAL A 471 -3.13 2.27 -2.13
C VAL A 471 -2.34 3.12 -3.14
N THR A 472 -2.89 4.27 -3.50
CA THR A 472 -2.17 5.35 -4.20
C THR A 472 -1.91 6.53 -3.26
N GLN A 473 -1.15 7.52 -3.72
CA GLN A 473 -1.01 8.81 -3.01
C GLN A 473 -2.36 9.50 -2.75
N ASP A 474 -3.25 9.48 -3.74
CA ASP A 474 -4.59 10.06 -3.64
C ASP A 474 -5.44 9.32 -2.60
N ASP A 475 -5.34 7.99 -2.56
CA ASP A 475 -6.04 7.16 -1.57
C ASP A 475 -5.60 7.50 -0.14
N MET A 476 -4.28 7.60 0.10
CA MET A 476 -3.76 7.99 1.43
C MET A 476 -4.28 9.35 1.88
N ALA A 477 -4.26 10.34 0.98
CA ALA A 477 -4.74 11.68 1.26
C ALA A 477 -6.27 11.72 1.48
N LYS A 478 -7.06 10.98 0.71
CA LYS A 478 -8.53 10.87 0.87
C LYS A 478 -8.92 10.21 2.19
N ILE A 479 -8.23 9.13 2.57
CA ILE A 479 -8.48 8.47 3.86
C ILE A 479 -8.09 9.40 5.01
N GLY A 480 -6.93 10.07 4.92
CA GLY A 480 -6.54 11.09 5.88
C GLY A 480 -7.57 12.21 6.00
N LYS A 481 -8.06 12.73 4.87
CA LYS A 481 -9.13 13.75 4.83
C LYS A 481 -10.41 13.25 5.50
N LEU A 482 -10.88 12.05 5.18
CA LEU A 482 -12.09 11.46 5.77
C LEU A 482 -12.01 11.42 7.30
N LEU A 483 -10.89 10.95 7.84
CA LEU A 483 -10.69 10.80 9.27
C LEU A 483 -10.46 12.16 9.96
N ASN A 484 -9.57 12.98 9.41
CA ASN A 484 -9.02 14.16 10.07
C ASN A 484 -9.87 15.44 9.86
N ASN A 485 -10.41 15.62 8.64
CA ASN A 485 -11.16 16.83 8.27
C ASN A 485 -12.67 16.62 8.27
N ASP A 486 -13.12 15.51 7.66
CA ASP A 486 -14.55 15.29 7.45
C ASP A 486 -15.23 14.64 8.67
N GLY A 487 -14.45 14.21 9.69
CA GLY A 487 -14.97 13.61 10.92
C GLY A 487 -15.75 12.32 10.66
N GLY A 488 -15.33 11.53 9.68
CA GLY A 488 -16.00 10.29 9.27
C GLY A 488 -17.32 10.50 8.54
N LYS A 489 -17.55 11.70 7.98
CA LYS A 489 -18.75 12.02 7.19
C LYS A 489 -18.46 11.96 5.70
N ILE A 490 -19.44 11.50 4.94
CA ILE A 490 -19.42 11.51 3.48
C ILE A 490 -20.70 12.17 2.99
N ALA A 491 -20.58 13.20 2.15
CA ALA A 491 -21.70 14.01 1.66
C ALA A 491 -22.68 14.47 2.80
N GLY A 492 -22.12 14.80 3.95
CA GLY A 492 -22.87 15.25 5.14
C GLY A 492 -23.46 14.13 6.01
N SER A 493 -23.45 12.88 5.54
CA SER A 493 -23.93 11.72 6.31
C SER A 493 -22.81 11.14 7.17
N GLN A 494 -23.10 10.84 8.44
CA GLN A 494 -22.15 10.18 9.34
C GLN A 494 -22.01 8.69 8.95
N ILE A 495 -20.81 8.28 8.54
CA ILE A 495 -20.50 6.93 8.06
C ILE A 495 -19.70 6.14 9.09
N LEU A 496 -18.81 6.77 9.81
CA LEU A 496 -18.05 6.18 10.91
C LEU A 496 -18.62 6.66 12.26
N ASP A 497 -18.49 5.84 13.30
CA ASP A 497 -18.87 6.22 14.66
C ASP A 497 -18.11 7.51 15.07
N PRO A 498 -18.79 8.64 15.28
CA PRO A 498 -18.13 9.91 15.54
C PRO A 498 -17.47 9.99 16.92
N VAL A 499 -18.00 9.25 17.91
CA VAL A 499 -17.45 9.24 19.26
C VAL A 499 -16.12 8.47 19.22
N ARG A 500 -16.13 7.25 18.67
CA ARG A 500 -14.94 6.43 18.55
C ARG A 500 -13.85 7.11 17.71
N LEU A 501 -14.23 7.83 16.66
CA LEU A 501 -13.27 8.57 15.84
C LEU A 501 -12.62 9.73 16.63
N GLN A 502 -13.38 10.49 17.44
CA GLN A 502 -12.81 11.56 18.27
C GLN A 502 -11.88 11.00 19.37
N GLU A 503 -12.22 9.85 19.94
CA GLU A 503 -11.35 9.10 20.86
C GLU A 503 -10.06 8.65 20.18
N THR A 504 -10.18 8.05 19.00
CA THR A 504 -9.03 7.60 18.17
C THR A 504 -8.08 8.76 17.83
N LEU A 505 -8.63 9.94 17.52
CA LEU A 505 -7.85 11.13 17.21
C LEU A 505 -7.35 11.90 18.46
N HIS A 506 -7.61 11.38 19.67
CA HIS A 506 -7.29 12.03 20.95
C HIS A 506 -7.79 13.48 21.02
N ARG A 507 -8.99 13.74 20.47
CA ARG A 507 -9.66 15.06 20.49
C ARG A 507 -10.68 15.19 21.64
N SER A 508 -10.80 14.14 22.45
CA SER A 508 -11.56 14.13 23.70
C SER A 508 -10.61 14.44 24.87
N PRO A 509 -11.09 15.05 25.99
CA PRO A 509 -10.26 15.34 27.14
C PRO A 509 -9.78 14.09 27.90
N ALA A 510 -10.39 12.92 27.68
CA ALA A 510 -9.96 11.67 28.26
C ALA A 510 -8.75 11.10 27.50
N LEU A 511 -7.86 10.44 28.22
CA LEU A 511 -6.77 9.68 27.65
C LEU A 511 -7.30 8.30 27.23
N PHE A 512 -7.05 7.91 25.98
CA PHE A 512 -7.44 6.62 25.43
C PHE A 512 -6.22 5.77 25.11
N GLY A 513 -6.39 4.45 25.14
CA GLY A 513 -5.37 3.48 24.79
C GLY A 513 -4.35 3.23 25.89
N LEU A 514 -3.38 2.40 25.55
CA LEU A 514 -2.29 2.00 26.43
C LEU A 514 -0.97 2.61 25.97
N PRO A 515 -0.06 2.91 26.92
CA PRO A 515 1.28 3.35 26.56
C PRO A 515 2.02 2.23 25.85
N GLU A 516 2.67 2.57 24.75
CA GLU A 516 3.56 1.66 24.03
C GLU A 516 4.82 1.42 24.85
N ILE A 517 5.06 0.17 25.23
CA ILE A 517 6.20 -0.20 26.07
C ILE A 517 7.50 0.02 25.28
N GLY A 518 8.49 0.67 25.89
CA GLY A 518 9.82 0.87 25.30
C GLY A 518 10.01 2.17 24.52
N THR A 519 9.02 3.04 24.43
CA THR A 519 9.12 4.32 23.70
C THR A 519 9.71 5.50 24.51
N GLY A 520 10.28 5.25 25.68
CA GLY A 520 11.02 6.25 26.47
C GLY A 520 10.18 7.01 27.52
N ALA A 521 10.67 8.19 27.94
CA ALA A 521 10.06 8.97 29.03
C ALA A 521 8.69 9.61 28.66
N ASN A 522 8.42 9.78 27.38
CA ASN A 522 7.13 10.23 26.82
C ASN A 522 6.64 9.15 25.85
N PRO A 523 6.00 8.09 26.37
CA PRO A 523 5.55 7.00 25.51
C PRO A 523 4.52 7.48 24.51
N ALA A 524 4.55 6.93 23.30
CA ALA A 524 3.40 6.95 22.43
C ALA A 524 2.29 6.09 23.04
N TYR A 525 1.06 6.34 22.64
CA TYR A 525 -0.10 5.55 23.04
C TYR A 525 -0.65 4.83 21.82
N TYR A 526 -1.23 3.67 22.05
CA TYR A 526 -1.89 2.91 20.99
C TYR A 526 -3.37 2.74 21.31
N PHE A 527 -4.22 3.11 20.38
CA PHE A 527 -5.66 3.00 20.53
C PHE A 527 -6.34 2.81 19.17
N ASN A 528 -7.27 1.86 19.11
CA ASN A 528 -8.09 1.58 17.94
C ASN A 528 -7.27 1.44 16.65
N GLY A 529 -6.11 0.76 16.74
CA GLY A 529 -5.23 0.54 15.59
C GLY A 529 -4.33 1.72 15.21
N PHE A 530 -4.25 2.79 16.00
CA PHE A 530 -3.45 3.98 15.74
C PHE A 530 -2.42 4.24 16.84
N HIS A 531 -1.27 4.77 16.42
CA HIS A 531 -0.26 5.35 17.31
C HIS A 531 -0.59 6.81 17.60
N ALA A 532 -0.33 7.29 18.81
CA ALA A 532 -0.56 8.68 19.18
C ALA A 532 0.59 9.24 20.02
N GLY A 533 1.19 10.35 19.57
CA GLY A 533 2.22 11.08 20.30
C GLY A 533 1.65 12.35 20.94
N HIS A 534 1.94 12.59 22.23
CA HIS A 534 1.53 13.78 22.96
C HIS A 534 2.57 14.89 22.89
N PHE A 535 2.20 16.04 22.40
CA PHE A 535 3.03 17.23 22.30
C PHE A 535 2.54 18.27 23.30
N THR A 536 3.46 18.76 24.13
CA THR A 536 3.17 19.79 25.14
C THR A 536 4.17 20.92 25.06
N PRO A 537 3.88 22.16 25.49
CA PRO A 537 4.85 23.25 25.57
C PRO A 537 6.07 22.91 26.43
N ALA A 538 5.93 22.01 27.42
CA ALA A 538 7.02 21.58 28.27
C ALA A 538 8.06 20.71 27.53
N THR A 539 7.61 19.85 26.64
CA THR A 539 8.47 18.95 25.84
C THR A 539 8.81 19.52 24.47
N ASN A 540 7.95 20.39 23.95
CA ASN A 540 8.05 20.97 22.60
C ASN A 540 7.75 22.48 22.69
N PRO A 541 8.68 23.33 23.18
CA PRO A 541 8.43 24.75 23.51
C PRO A 541 8.08 25.64 22.32
N GLN A 542 8.22 25.15 21.10
CA GLN A 542 7.77 25.81 19.88
C GLN A 542 6.24 25.86 19.73
N TYR A 543 5.51 25.05 20.50
CA TYR A 543 4.03 25.04 20.51
C TYR A 543 3.50 25.70 21.78
N THR A 544 2.34 26.33 21.69
CA THR A 544 1.72 27.09 22.79
C THR A 544 0.57 26.37 23.48
N CYS A 545 0.19 25.19 22.98
CA CYS A 545 -0.88 24.35 23.53
C CYS A 545 -0.46 22.87 23.52
N ASP A 546 -1.20 22.08 24.27
CA ASP A 546 -1.11 20.62 24.24
C ASP A 546 -1.93 20.08 23.06
N PHE A 547 -1.38 19.11 22.34
CA PHE A 547 -2.09 18.41 21.28
C PHE A 547 -1.51 17.01 21.03
N TRP A 548 -2.26 16.20 20.28
CA TRP A 548 -1.87 14.87 19.88
C TRP A 548 -1.63 14.81 18.37
N VAL A 549 -0.59 14.08 17.98
CA VAL A 549 -0.36 13.66 16.60
C VAL A 549 -0.67 12.18 16.52
N VAL A 550 -1.64 11.84 15.69
CA VAL A 550 -2.06 10.45 15.49
C VAL A 550 -1.43 9.93 14.19
N ALA A 551 -0.84 8.75 14.24
CA ALA A 551 -0.14 8.18 13.11
C ALA A 551 -0.52 6.71 12.88
N MET A 552 -0.41 6.30 11.63
CA MET A 552 -0.49 4.93 11.15
C MET A 552 0.88 4.57 10.64
N ASN A 553 1.47 3.51 11.17
CA ASN A 553 2.82 3.08 10.81
C ASN A 553 2.80 1.67 10.19
N GLY A 554 3.56 1.48 9.13
CA GLY A 554 3.71 0.21 8.43
C GLY A 554 5.17 -0.15 8.19
N TYR A 555 5.47 -1.44 8.18
CA TYR A 555 6.82 -1.94 7.98
C TYR A 555 7.50 -1.29 6.77
N GLY A 556 8.81 -1.13 6.82
CA GLY A 556 9.61 -0.51 5.76
C GLY A 556 9.65 1.02 5.79
N GLY A 557 8.83 1.68 6.64
CA GLY A 557 8.78 3.15 6.71
C GLY A 557 7.56 3.75 5.98
N ILE A 558 6.42 3.07 6.06
CA ILE A 558 5.15 3.65 5.62
C ILE A 558 4.56 4.42 6.80
N VAL A 559 4.30 5.71 6.62
CA VAL A 559 3.71 6.56 7.67
C VAL A 559 2.58 7.39 7.09
N VAL A 560 1.46 7.47 7.81
CA VAL A 560 0.41 8.45 7.56
C VAL A 560 0.09 9.14 8.88
N ALA A 561 0.42 10.42 8.98
CA ALA A 561 0.26 11.22 10.18
C ALA A 561 -0.88 12.24 10.02
N LEU A 562 -1.79 12.26 10.99
CA LEU A 562 -2.95 13.14 11.06
C LEU A 562 -2.67 14.26 12.05
N PHE A 563 -2.54 15.49 11.55
CA PHE A 563 -2.19 16.64 12.37
C PHE A 563 -3.43 17.40 12.87
N PRO A 564 -3.36 18.02 14.06
CA PRO A 564 -4.52 18.72 14.64
C PRO A 564 -5.10 19.84 13.79
N ASN A 565 -4.26 20.47 12.95
CA ASN A 565 -4.67 21.53 12.03
C ASN A 565 -5.44 21.03 10.78
N GLY A 566 -5.76 19.74 10.74
CA GLY A 566 -6.47 19.11 9.62
C GLY A 566 -5.59 18.70 8.45
N SER A 567 -4.28 18.92 8.51
CA SER A 567 -3.38 18.39 7.46
C SER A 567 -3.04 16.91 7.70
N THR A 568 -2.69 16.24 6.61
CA THR A 568 -2.25 14.84 6.61
C THR A 568 -0.93 14.75 5.88
N PHE A 569 0.09 14.26 6.57
CA PHE A 569 1.36 13.87 5.95
C PHE A 569 1.35 12.37 5.67
N TYR A 570 1.86 11.97 4.52
CA TYR A 570 2.08 10.57 4.21
C TYR A 570 3.41 10.37 3.49
N ILE A 571 4.02 9.22 3.72
CA ILE A 571 5.26 8.79 3.08
C ILE A 571 5.27 7.28 2.90
N ALA A 572 5.79 6.84 1.76
CA ALA A 572 6.13 5.46 1.48
C ALA A 572 7.63 5.37 1.24
N SER A 573 8.30 4.52 2.01
CA SER A 573 9.74 4.25 1.91
C SER A 573 10.04 2.79 2.20
N ASP A 574 11.29 2.40 2.06
CA ASP A 574 11.77 1.07 2.38
C ASP A 574 13.11 1.11 3.17
N ASN A 575 13.27 2.17 3.98
CA ASN A 575 14.44 2.44 4.83
C ASN A 575 14.20 2.15 6.33
N ASN A 576 13.00 1.71 6.75
CA ASN A 576 12.60 1.51 8.14
C ASN A 576 12.68 2.77 9.03
N GLU A 577 12.53 3.97 8.43
CA GLU A 577 12.46 5.23 9.16
C GLU A 577 11.00 5.71 9.27
N TYR A 578 10.60 6.21 10.45
CA TYR A 578 9.21 6.52 10.78
C TYR A 578 9.08 7.92 11.36
N GLY A 579 9.33 8.96 10.56
CA GLY A 579 9.32 10.34 10.99
C GLY A 579 8.12 11.14 10.45
N SER A 580 7.64 12.09 11.25
CA SER A 580 6.63 13.08 10.80
C SER A 580 6.84 14.46 11.43
N ILE A 581 7.89 14.62 12.24
CA ILE A 581 8.15 15.87 13.00
C ILE A 581 8.51 17.01 12.06
N GLY A 582 9.32 16.74 11.04
CA GLY A 582 9.64 17.74 10.01
C GLY A 582 8.39 18.23 9.29
N ALA A 583 7.53 17.32 8.85
CA ALA A 583 6.26 17.67 8.20
C ALA A 583 5.32 18.41 9.16
N LEU A 584 5.24 17.99 10.43
CA LEU A 584 4.47 18.67 11.47
C LEU A 584 4.93 20.13 11.62
N GLY A 585 6.24 20.36 11.73
CA GLY A 585 6.82 21.71 11.86
C GLY A 585 6.52 22.59 10.65
N GLU A 586 6.65 22.06 9.44
CA GLU A 586 6.39 22.83 8.22
C GLU A 586 4.90 23.06 7.99
N SER A 587 4.05 22.10 8.31
CA SER A 587 2.58 22.27 8.28
C SER A 587 2.12 23.33 9.29
N ASN A 588 2.70 23.38 10.48
CA ASN A 588 2.40 24.38 11.51
C ASN A 588 2.68 25.83 11.05
N LYS A 589 3.65 26.04 10.15
CA LYS A 589 3.93 27.36 9.57
C LYS A 589 2.85 27.84 8.60
N ILE A 590 2.15 26.90 7.97
CA ILE A 590 1.05 27.18 7.02
C ILE A 590 -0.27 27.34 7.78
N ALA A 591 -0.57 26.41 8.66
CA ALA A 591 -1.77 26.41 9.50
C ALA A 591 -1.35 26.00 10.92
N PRO A 592 -1.49 26.90 11.93
CA PRO A 592 -1.06 26.61 13.29
C PRO A 592 -1.74 25.38 13.89
N MET A 593 -0.97 24.57 14.66
CA MET A 593 -1.53 23.46 15.46
C MET A 593 -2.31 23.96 16.66
N CYS A 594 -1.88 25.10 17.18
CA CYS A 594 -2.54 25.79 18.30
C CYS A 594 -3.31 27.01 17.75
N PRO A 595 -4.64 27.05 17.87
CA PRO A 595 -5.47 28.14 17.38
C PRO A 595 -5.25 29.48 18.13
#